data_6e2ec909c7e7836633f9b7cc00174d1c
#
_entry.id   6e2ec909c7e7836633f9b7cc00174d1c
#
_cell.length_a   1.000
_cell.length_b   1.000
_cell.length_c   1.000
_cell.angle_alpha   90.00
_cell.angle_beta   90.00
_cell.angle_gamma   90.00
#
_symmetry.space_group_name_H-M   'P 1'
#
loop_
_entity.id
_entity.type
_entity.pdbx_description
1 polymer ?
#
loop_
_entity_poly.entity_id
_entity_poly.type
_entity_poly.pdbx_seq_one_letter_code
_entity_poly.pdbx_strand_id
1 'polypeptide(L)'
;MAENRNQGMRARDSDRVDACALLDNARAQGELTEAEHARRTADAMQARTFGALDVLISDLQIPRNLVGTPLLHPPRRNSALRWKIAAGALSVALLAGALGGCLARATVSKPAMPDATTPAGLASFLAAYRNHYGDAVADEVTLFPTYVVVERRVGQTDTSDHIRYDGGFDSMDNSTRMSGTDSIDLATLDLPKLAGLIAGAPQTLSMPGRAVSHIDIEHRTGKDPVVSIYVANGSKTGYLQVSLQGEPIQVNLPQ
;
A
#
# COMPACT_ATOMS: atom_id res chain seq x y z
N MET A 1 -27.03 -22.94 2.55
CA MET A 1 -28.10 -22.00 2.12
C MET A 1 -27.82 -20.52 2.50
N ALA A 2 -26.59 -20.13 2.80
CA ALA A 2 -26.21 -18.73 3.12
C ALA A 2 -25.57 -17.99 1.93
N GLU A 3 -25.08 -18.68 0.92
CA GLU A 3 -24.37 -18.16 -0.25
C GLU A 3 -25.23 -17.31 -1.20
N ASN A 4 -26.54 -17.59 -1.23
CA ASN A 4 -27.42 -16.98 -2.22
C ASN A 4 -27.95 -15.57 -1.85
N ARG A 5 -27.61 -15.03 -0.66
CA ARG A 5 -28.16 -13.73 -0.22
C ARG A 5 -27.32 -12.53 -0.65
N ASN A 6 -26.04 -12.74 -0.96
CA ASN A 6 -25.11 -11.67 -1.31
C ASN A 6 -25.03 -11.41 -2.83
N GLN A 7 -25.46 -12.36 -3.64
CA GLN A 7 -25.38 -12.24 -5.11
C GLN A 7 -26.21 -11.08 -5.67
N GLY A 8 -27.31 -10.69 -5.00
CA GLY A 8 -28.17 -9.59 -5.40
C GLY A 8 -27.76 -8.20 -4.89
N MET A 9 -26.74 -8.12 -4.00
CA MET A 9 -26.27 -6.83 -3.46
C MET A 9 -25.59 -6.00 -4.56
N ARG A 10 -25.82 -4.68 -4.52
CA ARG A 10 -25.17 -3.76 -5.49
C ARG A 10 -23.66 -3.71 -5.26
N ALA A 11 -22.91 -3.84 -6.33
CA ALA A 11 -21.48 -3.60 -6.37
C ALA A 11 -21.20 -2.08 -6.35
N ARG A 12 -20.22 -1.67 -5.57
CA ARG A 12 -19.68 -0.31 -5.52
C ARG A 12 -18.57 -0.17 -6.57
N ASP A 13 -18.12 1.05 -6.81
CA ASP A 13 -16.98 1.31 -7.70
C ASP A 13 -15.70 0.64 -7.19
N SER A 14 -15.47 0.66 -5.85
CA SER A 14 -14.36 -0.05 -5.23
C SER A 14 -14.37 -1.55 -5.51
N ASP A 15 -15.55 -2.19 -5.44
CA ASP A 15 -15.66 -3.64 -5.65
C ASP A 15 -15.36 -4.02 -7.10
N ARG A 16 -15.68 -3.14 -8.06
CA ARG A 16 -15.33 -3.31 -9.48
C ARG A 16 -13.83 -3.16 -9.71
N VAL A 17 -13.20 -2.18 -9.05
CA VAL A 17 -11.74 -1.97 -9.12
C VAL A 17 -11.01 -3.18 -8.53
N ASP A 18 -11.47 -3.72 -7.40
CA ASP A 18 -10.88 -4.89 -6.76
C ASP A 18 -10.99 -6.13 -7.67
N ALA A 19 -12.12 -6.32 -8.34
CA ALA A 19 -12.29 -7.41 -9.30
C ALA A 19 -11.34 -7.24 -10.51
N CYS A 20 -11.17 -6.03 -11.04
CA CYS A 20 -10.20 -5.76 -12.11
C CYS A 20 -8.77 -6.07 -11.68
N ALA A 21 -8.36 -5.72 -10.45
CA ALA A 21 -7.04 -6.04 -9.92
C ALA A 21 -6.78 -7.56 -9.82
N LEU A 22 -7.81 -8.36 -9.50
CA LEU A 22 -7.72 -9.82 -9.52
C LEU A 22 -7.55 -10.37 -10.94
N LEU A 23 -8.27 -9.79 -11.92
CA LEU A 23 -8.15 -10.16 -13.34
C LEU A 23 -6.76 -9.79 -13.89
N ASP A 24 -6.22 -8.63 -13.53
CA ASP A 24 -4.86 -8.19 -13.90
C ASP A 24 -3.80 -9.16 -13.38
N ASN A 25 -3.95 -9.58 -12.11
CA ASN A 25 -3.05 -10.56 -11.49
C ASN A 25 -3.13 -11.93 -12.17
N ALA A 26 -4.34 -12.42 -12.46
CA ALA A 26 -4.55 -13.70 -13.15
C ALA A 26 -3.92 -13.67 -14.55
N ARG A 27 -4.02 -12.55 -15.27
CA ARG A 27 -3.31 -12.36 -16.55
C ARG A 27 -1.80 -12.39 -16.37
N ALA A 28 -1.26 -11.68 -15.37
CA ALA A 28 0.18 -11.67 -15.09
C ALA A 28 0.73 -13.07 -14.76
N GLN A 29 -0.11 -13.94 -14.18
CA GLN A 29 0.22 -15.34 -13.87
C GLN A 29 -0.02 -16.29 -15.05
N GLY A 30 -0.54 -15.78 -16.17
CA GLY A 30 -0.81 -16.60 -17.38
C GLY A 30 -2.09 -17.43 -17.29
N GLU A 31 -2.97 -17.18 -16.31
CA GLU A 31 -4.28 -17.86 -16.18
C GLU A 31 -5.28 -17.37 -17.21
N LEU A 32 -5.14 -16.10 -17.65
CA LEU A 32 -6.01 -15.46 -18.64
C LEU A 32 -5.22 -15.06 -19.89
N THR A 33 -5.82 -15.30 -21.06
CA THR A 33 -5.34 -14.71 -22.30
C THR A 33 -5.63 -13.21 -22.36
N GLU A 34 -4.89 -12.46 -23.20
CA GLU A 34 -5.12 -11.02 -23.43
C GLU A 34 -6.58 -10.70 -23.78
N ALA A 35 -7.14 -11.48 -24.71
CA ALA A 35 -8.51 -11.24 -25.16
C ALA A 35 -9.55 -11.54 -24.07
N GLU A 36 -9.31 -12.55 -23.26
CA GLU A 36 -10.19 -12.92 -22.15
C GLU A 36 -10.13 -11.91 -21.02
N HIS A 37 -8.92 -11.47 -20.66
CA HIS A 37 -8.70 -10.42 -19.69
C HIS A 37 -9.44 -9.12 -20.10
N ALA A 38 -9.25 -8.64 -21.34
CA ALA A 38 -9.90 -7.44 -21.85
C ALA A 38 -11.43 -7.54 -21.77
N ARG A 39 -11.99 -8.71 -22.13
CA ARG A 39 -13.43 -8.95 -22.07
C ARG A 39 -13.93 -8.92 -20.62
N ARG A 40 -13.30 -9.71 -19.72
CA ARG A 40 -13.73 -9.80 -18.31
C ARG A 40 -13.57 -8.47 -17.57
N THR A 41 -12.54 -7.69 -17.85
CA THR A 41 -12.35 -6.34 -17.30
C THR A 41 -13.46 -5.37 -17.75
N ALA A 42 -13.84 -5.40 -19.04
CA ALA A 42 -14.95 -4.60 -19.51
C ALA A 42 -16.29 -4.98 -18.86
N ASP A 43 -16.53 -6.29 -18.67
CA ASP A 43 -17.72 -6.81 -18.00
C ASP A 43 -17.73 -6.44 -16.51
N ALA A 44 -16.58 -6.50 -15.82
CA ALA A 44 -16.43 -6.13 -14.41
C ALA A 44 -16.75 -4.64 -14.18
N MET A 45 -16.30 -3.76 -15.06
CA MET A 45 -16.60 -2.32 -14.99
C MET A 45 -18.09 -2.00 -15.16
N GLN A 46 -18.86 -2.87 -15.84
CA GLN A 46 -20.30 -2.72 -16.03
C GLN A 46 -21.14 -3.49 -15.00
N ALA A 47 -20.52 -4.34 -14.19
CA ALA A 47 -21.20 -5.17 -13.22
C ALA A 47 -21.92 -4.33 -12.15
N ARG A 48 -23.22 -4.61 -11.95
CA ARG A 48 -24.05 -3.87 -10.99
C ARG A 48 -24.23 -4.58 -9.66
N THR A 49 -23.88 -5.86 -9.57
CA THR A 49 -24.07 -6.69 -8.38
C THR A 49 -22.80 -7.51 -8.07
N PHE A 50 -22.68 -7.92 -6.81
CA PHE A 50 -21.59 -8.82 -6.39
C PHE A 50 -21.64 -10.16 -7.12
N GLY A 51 -22.82 -10.71 -7.38
CA GLY A 51 -22.95 -11.96 -8.14
C GLY A 51 -22.42 -11.85 -9.57
N ALA A 52 -22.56 -10.66 -10.21
CA ALA A 52 -22.01 -10.42 -11.53
C ALA A 52 -20.46 -10.34 -11.51
N LEU A 53 -19.87 -9.78 -10.45
CA LEU A 53 -18.41 -9.77 -10.26
C LEU A 53 -17.88 -11.16 -9.92
N ASP A 54 -18.57 -11.89 -9.05
CA ASP A 54 -18.19 -13.24 -8.60
C ASP A 54 -18.06 -14.22 -9.77
N VAL A 55 -18.97 -14.16 -10.74
CA VAL A 55 -18.92 -14.99 -11.95
C VAL A 55 -17.66 -14.77 -12.77
N LEU A 56 -17.11 -13.54 -12.76
CA LEU A 56 -15.94 -13.17 -13.57
C LEU A 56 -14.60 -13.59 -12.95
N ILE A 57 -14.59 -13.88 -11.65
CA ILE A 57 -13.37 -14.18 -10.88
C ILE A 57 -13.39 -15.55 -10.19
N SER A 58 -14.54 -16.24 -10.16
CA SER A 58 -14.73 -17.48 -9.38
C SER A 58 -13.92 -18.67 -9.87
N ASP A 59 -13.47 -18.67 -11.12
CA ASP A 59 -12.64 -19.70 -11.74
C ASP A 59 -11.13 -19.42 -11.64
N LEU A 60 -10.74 -18.25 -11.11
CA LEU A 60 -9.33 -17.87 -10.96
C LEU A 60 -8.70 -18.53 -9.73
N GLN A 61 -7.43 -18.88 -9.83
CA GLN A 61 -6.63 -19.36 -8.71
C GLN A 61 -6.17 -18.14 -7.88
N ILE A 62 -7.03 -17.68 -6.94
CA ILE A 62 -6.71 -16.54 -6.09
C ILE A 62 -5.56 -16.92 -5.13
N PRO A 63 -4.38 -16.28 -5.22
CA PRO A 63 -3.29 -16.53 -4.30
C PRO A 63 -3.72 -16.27 -2.85
N ARG A 64 -3.38 -17.17 -1.93
CA ARG A 64 -3.81 -17.10 -0.52
C ARG A 64 -3.39 -15.81 0.20
N ASN A 65 -2.38 -15.12 -0.31
CA ASN A 65 -1.92 -13.82 0.21
C ASN A 65 -2.87 -12.65 -0.11
N LEU A 66 -3.79 -12.80 -1.08
CA LEU A 66 -4.81 -11.79 -1.40
C LEU A 66 -6.14 -12.04 -0.66
N VAL A 67 -6.29 -13.19 0.00
CA VAL A 67 -7.49 -13.58 0.77
C VAL A 67 -7.54 -12.92 2.16
N GLY A 68 -6.61 -12.03 2.48
CA GLY A 68 -6.50 -11.37 3.80
C GLY A 68 -7.60 -10.36 4.14
N THR A 69 -8.43 -9.94 3.19
CA THR A 69 -9.60 -9.11 3.44
C THR A 69 -10.86 -9.86 3.06
N PRO A 70 -11.69 -10.30 4.03
CA PRO A 70 -12.98 -10.86 3.68
C PRO A 70 -13.84 -9.75 3.06
N LEU A 71 -14.16 -9.89 1.78
CA LEU A 71 -15.08 -9.02 1.03
C LEU A 71 -16.52 -9.04 1.62
N LEU A 72 -16.75 -9.80 2.68
CA LEU A 72 -18.04 -9.92 3.33
C LEU A 72 -17.90 -9.86 4.84
N HIS A 73 -18.38 -8.79 5.46
CA HIS A 73 -18.67 -8.76 6.88
C HIS A 73 -19.96 -9.55 7.12
N PRO A 74 -19.92 -10.74 7.76
CA PRO A 74 -21.16 -11.42 8.13
C PRO A 74 -21.84 -10.61 9.23
N PRO A 75 -23.19 -10.49 9.21
CA PRO A 75 -23.93 -9.84 10.28
C PRO A 75 -23.70 -10.60 11.58
N ARG A 76 -23.34 -9.87 12.63
CA ARG A 76 -23.21 -10.38 14.00
C ARG A 76 -24.46 -11.15 14.41
N ARG A 77 -24.34 -12.45 14.54
CA ARG A 77 -25.35 -13.29 15.18
C ARG A 77 -24.80 -13.72 16.54
N ASN A 78 -25.37 -13.13 17.60
CA ASN A 78 -25.11 -13.50 18.98
C ASN A 78 -25.48 -14.95 19.21
N SER A 79 -24.57 -15.80 19.62
CA SER A 79 -24.90 -17.05 20.28
C SER A 79 -23.92 -17.33 21.42
N ALA A 80 -24.41 -17.10 22.63
CA ALA A 80 -23.67 -17.31 23.89
C ALA A 80 -23.32 -18.80 24.16
N LEU A 81 -23.76 -19.73 23.29
CA LEU A 81 -23.58 -21.17 23.50
C LEU A 81 -22.22 -21.68 22.95
N ARG A 82 -21.57 -20.92 22.03
CA ARG A 82 -20.29 -21.36 21.43
C ARG A 82 -19.07 -21.04 22.31
N TRP A 83 -19.21 -20.20 23.30
CA TRP A 83 -18.10 -19.81 24.22
C TRP A 83 -17.73 -20.93 25.20
N LYS A 84 -18.64 -21.84 25.54
CA LYS A 84 -18.38 -22.95 26.49
C LYS A 84 -17.56 -24.08 25.87
N ILE A 85 -17.51 -24.19 24.54
CA ILE A 85 -16.73 -25.22 23.84
C ILE A 85 -15.31 -24.65 23.46
N ALA A 86 -15.20 -23.34 23.28
CA ALA A 86 -13.92 -22.69 22.98
C ALA A 86 -12.97 -22.61 24.19
N ALA A 87 -13.50 -22.56 25.42
CA ALA A 87 -12.69 -22.49 26.64
C ALA A 87 -11.94 -23.80 26.95
N GLY A 88 -12.45 -24.96 26.52
CA GLY A 88 -11.79 -26.25 26.71
C GLY A 88 -10.65 -26.54 25.70
N ALA A 89 -10.71 -25.96 24.51
CA ALA A 89 -9.70 -26.17 23.48
C ALA A 89 -8.48 -25.23 23.62
N LEU A 90 -8.66 -24.06 24.27
CA LEU A 90 -7.58 -23.10 24.47
C LEU A 90 -6.53 -23.56 25.47
N SER A 91 -6.92 -24.35 26.48
CA SER A 91 -6.00 -24.84 27.53
C SER A 91 -5.03 -25.92 27.04
N VAL A 92 -5.41 -26.71 26.03
CA VAL A 92 -4.52 -27.73 25.43
C VAL A 92 -3.58 -27.09 24.39
N ALA A 93 -4.01 -26.06 23.69
CA ALA A 93 -3.19 -25.35 22.71
C ALA A 93 -2.07 -24.51 23.35
N LEU A 94 -2.30 -23.96 24.57
CA LEU A 94 -1.28 -23.18 25.28
C LEU A 94 -0.15 -24.05 25.85
N LEU A 95 -0.41 -25.31 26.22
CA LEU A 95 0.63 -26.23 26.70
C LEU A 95 1.46 -26.85 25.57
N ALA A 96 0.87 -27.06 24.39
CA ALA A 96 1.60 -27.51 23.21
C ALA A 96 2.41 -26.34 22.54
N GLY A 97 1.93 -25.09 22.67
CA GLY A 97 2.58 -23.91 22.16
C GLY A 97 3.84 -23.52 22.95
N ALA A 98 3.88 -23.78 24.26
CA ALA A 98 5.03 -23.43 25.11
C ALA A 98 6.26 -24.31 24.88
N LEU A 99 6.09 -25.57 24.43
CA LEU A 99 7.21 -26.49 24.14
C LEU A 99 7.64 -26.45 22.67
N GLY A 100 6.77 -26.01 21.74
CA GLY A 100 7.11 -25.85 20.31
C GLY A 100 7.64 -24.47 19.93
N GLY A 101 7.40 -23.44 20.75
CA GLY A 101 7.74 -22.05 20.48
C GLY A 101 9.23 -21.70 20.53
N CYS A 102 10.07 -22.57 21.11
CA CYS A 102 11.52 -22.34 21.17
C CYS A 102 12.29 -22.85 19.93
N LEU A 103 11.67 -23.60 19.02
CA LEU A 103 12.35 -24.17 17.85
C LEU A 103 11.84 -23.60 16.49
N ALA A 104 10.72 -22.92 16.46
CA ALA A 104 10.24 -22.22 15.28
C ALA A 104 10.47 -20.72 15.43
N ARG A 105 11.72 -20.28 15.45
CA ARG A 105 12.09 -18.97 14.96
C ARG A 105 11.99 -19.04 13.45
N ALA A 106 10.74 -19.22 12.96
CA ALA A 106 10.40 -19.06 11.57
C ALA A 106 10.86 -17.66 11.23
N THR A 107 11.81 -17.55 10.33
CA THR A 107 12.06 -16.32 9.59
C THR A 107 10.73 -15.96 8.96
N VAL A 108 9.97 -15.09 9.59
CA VAL A 108 8.77 -14.50 8.98
C VAL A 108 9.32 -13.70 7.81
N SER A 109 9.28 -14.30 6.63
CA SER A 109 9.66 -13.59 5.42
C SER A 109 8.73 -12.40 5.33
N LYS A 110 9.29 -11.19 5.35
CA LYS A 110 8.53 -9.97 5.12
C LYS A 110 7.81 -10.10 3.78
N PRO A 111 6.55 -9.66 3.69
CA PRO A 111 5.86 -9.64 2.41
C PRO A 111 6.66 -8.80 1.41
N ALA A 112 6.73 -9.26 0.15
CA ALA A 112 7.41 -8.51 -0.89
C ALA A 112 6.74 -7.13 -1.06
N MET A 113 7.55 -6.07 -0.94
CA MET A 113 7.07 -4.70 -1.11
C MET A 113 7.04 -4.37 -2.61
N PRO A 114 5.93 -3.82 -3.15
CA PRO A 114 5.92 -3.24 -4.48
C PRO A 114 6.93 -2.10 -4.59
N ASP A 115 7.44 -1.83 -5.80
CA ASP A 115 8.31 -0.69 -6.06
C ASP A 115 7.66 0.62 -5.58
N ALA A 116 8.18 1.20 -4.49
CA ALA A 116 7.57 2.35 -3.80
C ALA A 116 7.65 3.65 -4.62
N THR A 117 8.46 3.69 -5.66
CA THR A 117 8.55 4.83 -6.58
C THR A 117 7.50 4.79 -7.69
N THR A 118 6.63 3.77 -7.67
CA THR A 118 5.46 3.66 -8.56
C THR A 118 4.19 4.15 -7.87
N PRO A 119 3.15 4.55 -8.61
CA PRO A 119 1.86 4.93 -8.02
C PRO A 119 1.26 3.85 -7.11
N ALA A 120 1.32 2.58 -7.54
CA ALA A 120 0.81 1.45 -6.76
C ALA A 120 1.65 1.21 -5.49
N GLY A 121 2.98 1.32 -5.59
CA GLY A 121 3.86 1.16 -4.45
C GLY A 121 3.70 2.27 -3.41
N LEU A 122 3.59 3.53 -3.84
CA LEU A 122 3.29 4.66 -2.96
C LEU A 122 1.97 4.44 -2.21
N ALA A 123 0.90 4.07 -2.91
CA ALA A 123 -0.41 3.82 -2.28
C ALA A 123 -0.34 2.64 -1.29
N SER A 124 0.37 1.55 -1.64
CA SER A 124 0.59 0.39 -0.77
C SER A 124 1.35 0.75 0.50
N PHE A 125 2.42 1.53 0.37
CA PHE A 125 3.19 2.03 1.53
C PHE A 125 2.31 2.87 2.47
N LEU A 126 1.57 3.86 1.94
CA LEU A 126 0.72 4.73 2.75
C LEU A 126 -0.38 3.96 3.48
N ALA A 127 -0.96 2.94 2.85
CA ALA A 127 -1.92 2.06 3.49
C ALA A 127 -1.28 1.25 4.63
N ALA A 128 -0.09 0.67 4.40
CA ALA A 128 0.66 -0.07 5.41
C ALA A 128 1.07 0.84 6.58
N TYR A 129 1.54 2.06 6.30
CA TYR A 129 1.94 3.04 7.29
C TYR A 129 0.77 3.41 8.21
N ARG A 130 -0.38 3.77 7.63
CA ARG A 130 -1.59 4.08 8.40
C ARG A 130 -2.07 2.89 9.25
N ASN A 131 -2.02 1.68 8.70
CA ASN A 131 -2.40 0.48 9.45
C ASN A 131 -1.47 0.20 10.64
N HIS A 132 -0.18 0.50 10.49
CA HIS A 132 0.82 0.23 11.53
C HIS A 132 0.79 1.26 12.67
N TYR A 133 0.73 2.56 12.31
CA TYR A 133 0.81 3.65 13.28
C TYR A 133 -0.55 4.22 13.73
N GLY A 134 -1.63 3.92 12.99
CA GLY A 134 -2.98 4.44 13.27
C GLY A 134 -3.23 5.85 12.76
N ASP A 135 -2.20 6.50 12.21
CA ASP A 135 -2.27 7.83 11.58
C ASP A 135 -1.38 7.85 10.32
N ALA A 136 -1.32 9.00 9.65
CA ALA A 136 -0.51 9.21 8.45
C ALA A 136 0.49 10.37 8.62
N VAL A 137 1.01 10.59 9.84
CA VAL A 137 1.86 11.73 10.15
C VAL A 137 3.34 11.32 10.12
N ALA A 138 4.16 12.05 9.37
CA ALA A 138 5.62 11.89 9.30
C ALA A 138 6.31 13.26 9.23
N ASP A 139 7.60 13.34 9.54
CA ASP A 139 8.40 14.55 9.38
C ASP A 139 9.03 14.57 7.97
N GLU A 140 9.49 13.42 7.50
CA GLU A 140 10.06 13.22 6.17
C GLU A 140 9.81 11.78 5.70
N VAL A 141 9.65 11.59 4.38
CA VAL A 141 9.52 10.28 3.76
C VAL A 141 10.34 10.25 2.48
N THR A 142 11.30 9.33 2.38
CA THR A 142 12.03 9.04 1.15
C THR A 142 11.69 7.64 0.65
N LEU A 143 11.11 7.56 -0.54
CA LEU A 143 10.71 6.31 -1.19
C LEU A 143 11.75 5.90 -2.23
N PHE A 144 12.34 4.72 -2.05
CA PHE A 144 13.20 4.03 -3.01
C PHE A 144 12.49 2.83 -3.61
N PRO A 145 12.94 2.28 -4.74
CA PRO A 145 12.27 1.14 -5.38
C PRO A 145 12.05 -0.08 -4.47
N THR A 146 12.96 -0.32 -3.52
CA THR A 146 12.96 -1.54 -2.70
C THR A 146 12.75 -1.30 -1.20
N TYR A 147 12.67 -0.06 -0.78
CA TYR A 147 12.41 0.31 0.62
C TYR A 147 11.96 1.76 0.74
N VAL A 148 11.41 2.12 1.88
CA VAL A 148 11.07 3.49 2.24
C VAL A 148 11.78 3.84 3.55
N VAL A 149 12.30 5.05 3.67
CA VAL A 149 12.80 5.63 4.92
C VAL A 149 11.80 6.68 5.39
N VAL A 150 11.44 6.64 6.65
CA VAL A 150 10.53 7.60 7.27
C VAL A 150 11.19 8.19 8.49
N GLU A 151 11.15 9.50 8.60
CA GLU A 151 11.39 10.21 9.86
C GLU A 151 10.05 10.53 10.51
N ARG A 152 9.90 10.13 11.77
CA ARG A 152 8.67 10.34 12.53
C ARG A 152 8.99 10.80 13.95
N ARG A 153 8.28 11.82 14.39
CA ARG A 153 8.38 12.33 15.76
C ARG A 153 7.95 11.27 16.78
N VAL A 154 8.75 11.08 17.84
CA VAL A 154 8.43 10.17 18.95
C VAL A 154 7.57 10.91 19.98
N GLY A 155 6.27 10.66 19.98
CA GLY A 155 5.34 11.29 20.92
C GLY A 155 5.36 12.82 20.83
N GLN A 156 5.53 13.50 21.97
CA GLN A 156 5.64 14.95 22.08
C GLN A 156 7.10 15.40 22.36
N THR A 157 8.07 14.56 22.08
CA THR A 157 9.49 14.84 22.33
C THR A 157 10.15 15.54 21.14
N ASP A 158 11.36 16.06 21.34
CA ASP A 158 12.22 16.55 20.25
C ASP A 158 13.13 15.42 19.73
N THR A 159 12.56 14.23 19.57
CA THR A 159 13.25 13.05 19.06
C THR A 159 12.48 12.55 17.83
N SER A 160 13.22 12.25 16.77
CA SER A 160 12.72 11.54 15.58
C SER A 160 13.18 10.08 15.62
N ASP A 161 12.30 9.17 15.28
CA ASP A 161 12.61 7.77 14.97
C ASP A 161 12.82 7.66 13.45
N HIS A 162 13.94 7.07 13.05
CA HIS A 162 14.25 6.73 11.67
C HIS A 162 13.81 5.30 11.41
N ILE A 163 12.85 5.14 10.56
CA ILE A 163 12.14 3.90 10.31
C ILE A 163 12.41 3.45 8.88
N ARG A 164 12.81 2.19 8.71
CA ARG A 164 12.89 1.55 7.41
C ARG A 164 11.68 0.66 7.19
N TYR A 165 11.05 0.80 6.04
CA TYR A 165 10.00 -0.08 5.57
C TYR A 165 10.45 -0.83 4.30
N ASP A 166 10.43 -2.15 4.34
CA ASP A 166 10.73 -3.05 3.22
C ASP A 166 9.75 -4.24 3.18
N GLY A 167 8.48 -3.97 3.51
CA GLY A 167 7.42 -4.95 3.76
C GLY A 167 7.15 -5.18 5.25
N GLY A 168 7.97 -4.62 6.14
CA GLY A 168 7.79 -4.49 7.58
C GLY A 168 8.44 -3.21 8.07
N PHE A 169 8.00 -2.68 9.22
CA PHE A 169 8.55 -1.46 9.80
C PHE A 169 9.62 -1.83 10.83
N ASP A 170 10.86 -1.39 10.60
CA ASP A 170 11.99 -1.56 11.52
C ASP A 170 12.51 -0.18 11.91
N SER A 171 12.57 0.13 13.22
CA SER A 171 13.28 1.29 13.72
C SER A 171 14.78 1.05 13.56
N MET A 172 15.48 2.00 12.95
CA MET A 172 16.93 1.95 12.73
C MET A 172 17.67 2.61 13.88
N ASP A 173 17.34 3.87 14.15
CA ASP A 173 17.93 4.71 15.18
C ASP A 173 17.00 5.88 15.54
N ASN A 174 17.32 6.55 16.64
CA ASN A 174 16.66 7.78 17.05
C ASN A 174 17.66 8.94 16.98
N SER A 175 17.23 10.06 16.46
CA SER A 175 18.02 11.30 16.41
C SER A 175 17.28 12.45 17.10
N THR A 176 18.02 13.52 17.41
CA THR A 176 17.40 14.77 17.84
C THR A 176 16.70 15.40 16.65
N ARG A 177 15.41 15.66 16.78
CA ARG A 177 14.60 16.34 15.78
C ARG A 177 15.11 17.77 15.58
N MET A 178 15.28 18.20 14.33
CA MET A 178 15.68 19.57 14.03
C MET A 178 14.64 20.56 14.54
N SER A 179 15.09 21.62 15.17
CA SER A 179 14.21 22.70 15.63
C SER A 179 13.49 23.32 14.45
N GLY A 180 12.16 23.47 14.56
CA GLY A 180 11.31 24.05 13.51
C GLY A 180 10.92 23.07 12.40
N THR A 181 11.15 21.77 12.55
CA THR A 181 10.58 20.76 11.67
C THR A 181 9.08 20.62 11.99
N ASP A 182 8.23 20.83 10.99
CA ASP A 182 6.80 20.55 11.07
C ASP A 182 6.50 19.19 10.44
N SER A 183 5.59 18.45 11.08
CA SER A 183 5.17 17.16 10.56
C SER A 183 4.19 17.32 9.40
N ILE A 184 4.20 16.37 8.48
CA ILE A 184 3.35 16.30 7.29
C ILE A 184 2.23 15.29 7.54
N ASP A 185 0.99 15.65 7.26
CA ASP A 185 -0.09 14.69 7.16
C ASP A 185 -0.12 14.10 5.73
N LEU A 186 0.42 12.90 5.58
CA LEU A 186 0.46 12.18 4.31
C LEU A 186 -0.94 11.82 3.76
N ALA A 187 -1.99 11.94 4.58
CA ALA A 187 -3.37 11.74 4.12
C ALA A 187 -3.84 12.89 3.21
N THR A 188 -3.14 14.03 3.22
CA THR A 188 -3.45 15.18 2.35
C THR A 188 -2.89 15.07 0.93
N LEU A 189 -2.10 14.03 0.63
CA LEU A 189 -1.56 13.78 -0.70
C LEU A 189 -2.69 13.49 -1.70
N ASP A 190 -2.69 14.20 -2.83
CA ASP A 190 -3.54 13.88 -3.98
C ASP A 190 -2.91 12.73 -4.77
N LEU A 191 -3.19 11.49 -4.35
CA LEU A 191 -2.61 10.28 -4.94
C LEU A 191 -2.96 10.13 -6.44
N PRO A 192 -4.19 10.36 -6.92
CA PRO A 192 -4.51 10.32 -8.34
C PRO A 192 -3.64 11.27 -9.17
N LYS A 193 -3.44 12.50 -8.69
CA LYS A 193 -2.62 13.50 -9.40
C LYS A 193 -1.15 13.16 -9.36
N LEU A 194 -0.64 12.73 -8.18
CA LEU A 194 0.74 12.27 -8.03
C LEU A 194 1.04 11.05 -8.90
N ALA A 195 0.08 10.14 -9.07
CA ALA A 195 0.24 8.99 -9.95
C ALA A 195 0.54 9.42 -11.40
N GLY A 196 -0.19 10.40 -11.93
CA GLY A 196 0.08 10.96 -13.25
C GLY A 196 1.45 11.64 -13.34
N LEU A 197 1.84 12.38 -12.31
CA LEU A 197 3.14 13.08 -12.24
C LEU A 197 4.31 12.08 -12.16
N ILE A 198 4.21 11.05 -11.34
CA ILE A 198 5.21 9.98 -11.24
C ILE A 198 5.38 9.28 -12.59
N ALA A 199 4.28 8.90 -13.24
CA ALA A 199 4.33 8.25 -14.55
C ALA A 199 4.90 9.18 -15.65
N GLY A 200 4.63 10.49 -15.58
CA GLY A 200 5.07 11.49 -16.55
C GLY A 200 6.47 12.10 -16.26
N ALA A 201 7.03 11.88 -15.07
CA ALA A 201 8.29 12.51 -14.66
C ALA A 201 9.46 12.23 -15.61
N PRO A 202 9.68 11.01 -16.13
CA PRO A 202 10.77 10.74 -17.06
C PRO A 202 10.68 11.57 -18.35
N GLN A 203 9.48 11.76 -18.87
CA GLN A 203 9.25 12.58 -20.07
C GLN A 203 9.47 14.06 -19.77
N THR A 204 8.89 14.55 -18.66
CA THR A 204 9.02 15.94 -18.21
C THR A 204 10.48 16.34 -17.99
N LEU A 205 11.28 15.40 -17.47
CA LEU A 205 12.70 15.60 -17.19
C LEU A 205 13.63 15.27 -18.39
N SER A 206 13.07 15.10 -19.59
CA SER A 206 13.82 14.74 -20.80
C SER A 206 14.65 13.46 -20.67
N MET A 207 14.19 12.51 -19.87
CA MET A 207 14.79 11.19 -19.66
C MET A 207 13.80 10.04 -19.97
N PRO A 208 13.23 9.97 -21.18
CA PRO A 208 12.24 8.96 -21.53
C PRO A 208 12.81 7.55 -21.38
N GLY A 209 11.99 6.61 -20.89
CA GLY A 209 12.39 5.22 -20.67
C GLY A 209 13.22 4.98 -19.41
N ARG A 210 13.48 6.01 -18.60
CA ARG A 210 14.07 5.84 -17.26
C ARG A 210 12.97 5.68 -16.21
N ALA A 211 13.29 4.96 -15.15
CA ALA A 211 12.44 4.85 -13.98
C ALA A 211 12.69 6.03 -13.02
N VAL A 212 11.71 6.32 -12.18
CA VAL A 212 11.89 7.19 -11.02
C VAL A 212 12.90 6.53 -10.09
N SER A 213 13.91 7.28 -9.65
CA SER A 213 14.97 6.77 -8.78
C SER A 213 14.58 6.80 -7.31
N HIS A 214 13.95 7.87 -6.89
CA HIS A 214 13.37 8.04 -5.54
C HIS A 214 12.36 9.18 -5.54
N ILE A 215 11.56 9.25 -4.49
CA ILE A 215 10.60 10.32 -4.25
C ILE A 215 10.81 10.79 -2.82
N ASP A 216 10.99 12.11 -2.63
CA ASP A 216 11.08 12.72 -1.30
C ASP A 216 9.80 13.49 -1.02
N ILE A 217 9.27 13.34 0.18
CA ILE A 217 8.17 14.12 0.74
C ILE A 217 8.74 14.79 1.99
N GLU A 218 8.96 16.09 1.92
CA GLU A 218 9.64 16.84 2.95
C GLU A 218 8.93 18.15 3.29
N HIS A 219 9.11 18.61 4.52
CA HIS A 219 8.68 19.92 4.99
C HIS A 219 9.89 20.70 5.51
N ARG A 220 10.31 21.70 4.77
CA ARG A 220 11.41 22.60 5.19
C ARG A 220 10.87 23.76 5.98
N THR A 221 11.53 24.10 7.08
CA THR A 221 11.15 25.21 7.97
C THR A 221 10.78 26.48 7.21
N GLY A 222 9.57 26.99 7.45
CA GLY A 222 9.07 28.23 6.85
C GLY A 222 8.67 28.12 5.37
N LYS A 223 8.52 26.89 4.83
CA LYS A 223 8.01 26.62 3.48
C LYS A 223 6.88 25.61 3.56
N ASP A 224 6.02 25.59 2.55
CA ASP A 224 5.01 24.53 2.43
C ASP A 224 5.67 23.18 2.15
N PRO A 225 5.06 22.06 2.60
CA PRO A 225 5.56 20.72 2.31
C PRO A 225 5.48 20.41 0.83
N VAL A 226 6.46 19.66 0.33
CA VAL A 226 6.64 19.37 -1.09
C VAL A 226 6.89 17.89 -1.35
N VAL A 227 6.58 17.47 -2.57
CA VAL A 227 6.94 16.16 -3.13
C VAL A 227 7.94 16.40 -4.25
N SER A 228 9.11 15.79 -4.15
CA SER A 228 10.18 15.87 -5.16
C SER A 228 10.36 14.49 -5.80
N ILE A 229 10.11 14.39 -7.10
CA ILE A 229 10.20 13.17 -7.91
C ILE A 229 11.50 13.20 -8.71
N TYR A 230 12.41 12.30 -8.41
CA TYR A 230 13.74 12.24 -9.01
C TYR A 230 13.84 11.16 -10.09
N VAL A 231 14.48 11.52 -11.20
CA VAL A 231 14.85 10.58 -12.26
C VAL A 231 16.35 10.69 -12.49
N ALA A 232 17.05 9.56 -12.53
CA ALA A 232 18.50 9.51 -12.70
C ALA A 232 18.92 8.68 -13.92
N ASN A 233 20.03 9.09 -14.53
CA ASN A 233 20.71 8.39 -15.62
C ASN A 233 22.23 8.48 -15.45
N GLY A 234 22.81 7.52 -14.75
CA GLY A 234 24.21 7.58 -14.37
C GLY A 234 24.48 8.74 -13.40
N SER A 235 25.37 9.67 -13.78
CA SER A 235 25.68 10.84 -12.96
C SER A 235 24.70 12.00 -13.12
N LYS A 236 23.79 11.92 -14.10
CA LYS A 236 22.80 12.98 -14.36
C LYS A 236 21.51 12.71 -13.59
N THR A 237 21.06 13.70 -12.85
CA THR A 237 19.82 13.63 -12.08
C THR A 237 18.98 14.89 -12.34
N GLY A 238 17.71 14.68 -12.64
CA GLY A 238 16.72 15.74 -12.71
C GLY A 238 15.61 15.49 -11.68
N TYR A 239 14.87 16.52 -11.29
CA TYR A 239 13.72 16.37 -10.43
C TYR A 239 12.56 17.29 -10.79
N LEU A 240 11.38 16.82 -10.53
CA LEU A 240 10.12 17.54 -10.56
C LEU A 240 9.65 17.75 -9.13
N GLN A 241 9.51 19.01 -8.68
CA GLN A 241 8.98 19.35 -7.37
C GLN A 241 7.56 19.86 -7.49
N VAL A 242 6.67 19.34 -6.64
CA VAL A 242 5.24 19.67 -6.62
C VAL A 242 4.75 19.84 -5.18
N SER A 243 3.61 20.51 -4.99
CA SER A 243 2.93 20.54 -3.69
C SER A 243 2.35 19.16 -3.34
N LEU A 244 1.85 18.97 -2.12
CA LEU A 244 1.14 17.73 -1.71
C LEU A 244 -0.11 17.49 -2.59
N GLN A 245 -0.70 18.53 -3.15
CA GLN A 245 -1.85 18.46 -4.07
C GLN A 245 -1.42 18.32 -5.54
N GLY A 246 -0.10 18.10 -5.79
CA GLY A 246 0.44 17.88 -7.12
C GLY A 246 0.50 19.15 -8.01
N GLU A 247 0.48 20.36 -7.43
CA GLU A 247 0.70 21.58 -8.20
C GLU A 247 2.21 21.75 -8.49
N PRO A 248 2.62 21.98 -9.74
CA PRO A 248 4.02 22.16 -10.10
C PRO A 248 4.65 23.37 -9.40
N ILE A 249 5.83 23.17 -8.78
CA ILE A 249 6.61 24.23 -8.13
C ILE A 249 7.89 24.49 -8.93
N GLN A 250 8.62 23.41 -9.25
CA GLN A 250 9.91 23.52 -9.93
C GLN A 250 10.19 22.30 -10.79
N VAL A 251 10.81 22.52 -11.94
CA VAL A 251 11.39 21.47 -12.80
C VAL A 251 12.89 21.76 -12.92
N ASN A 252 13.71 20.79 -12.49
CA ASN A 252 15.16 20.87 -12.64
C ASN A 252 15.61 19.77 -13.61
N LEU A 253 16.03 20.20 -14.80
CA LEU A 253 16.49 19.28 -15.83
C LEU A 253 17.87 18.71 -15.48
N PRO A 254 18.20 17.47 -15.91
CA PRO A 254 19.47 16.83 -15.64
C PRO A 254 20.63 17.60 -16.27
N GLN A 255 21.67 17.84 -15.49
CA GLN A 255 22.91 18.48 -15.90
C GLN A 255 24.03 17.46 -16.13
#